data_bcf642811acd6c9cc01dbdea6de77850
#
_entry.id   bcf642811acd6c9cc01dbdea6de77850
#
_cell.length_a   1.000
_cell.length_b   1.000
_cell.length_c   1.000
_cell.angle_alpha   90.00
_cell.angle_beta   90.00
_cell.angle_gamma   90.00
#
_symmetry.space_group_name_H-M   'P 1'
#
loop_
_entity.id
_entity.type
_entity.pdbx_description
1 polymer ?
#
loop_
_entity_poly.entity_id
_entity_poly.type
_entity_poly.pdbx_seq_one_letter_code
_entity_poly.pdbx_strand_id
1 'polypeptide(L)'
;FYKDNGQIQSGGSAYEISTPYLEAELTELHFAQSADVMYICHSGHAPRKLSRTGHTSWTLSTPTFTWAGSTPWTSSNGYPRTVSFYEQRLFFAGSSTYPQTIWGSQTADYENFDQGTGLADESMEYAIATNKVNVIRWLQPSRDLIVGTGGGEFKVGRPQGEPLTPSNVMVTQQTTYGSWTIPPIQIGNAILFAQRARRKLREFSYQ
;
A
#
# COMPACT_ATOMS: atom_id res chain seq x y z
N PHE A 1 17.28 -4.34 -13.99
CA PHE A 1 16.07 -4.35 -14.83
C PHE A 1 16.19 -5.44 -15.89
N TYR A 2 15.06 -6.04 -16.29
CA TYR A 2 15.00 -7.15 -17.25
C TYR A 2 13.90 -6.89 -18.28
N LYS A 3 14.11 -7.34 -19.51
CA LYS A 3 13.13 -7.32 -20.61
C LYS A 3 13.37 -8.54 -21.51
N ASP A 4 12.30 -9.18 -21.98
CA ASP A 4 12.35 -10.30 -22.94
C ASP A 4 13.33 -11.40 -22.49
N ASN A 5 13.30 -11.75 -21.18
CA ASN A 5 14.19 -12.70 -20.50
C ASN A 5 15.68 -12.30 -20.48
N GLY A 6 16.02 -11.07 -20.89
CA GLY A 6 17.38 -10.54 -20.85
C GLY A 6 17.54 -9.38 -19.88
N GLN A 7 18.74 -9.22 -19.32
CA GLN A 7 19.09 -8.06 -18.52
C GLN A 7 19.18 -6.81 -19.41
N ILE A 8 18.53 -5.72 -18.99
CA ILE A 8 18.67 -4.43 -19.67
C ILE A 8 20.08 -3.91 -19.41
N GLN A 9 20.77 -3.50 -20.48
CA GLN A 9 22.12 -2.98 -20.44
C GLN A 9 22.19 -1.56 -20.98
N SER A 10 23.15 -0.78 -20.47
CA SER A 10 23.54 0.53 -20.96
C SER A 10 25.06 0.57 -21.05
N GLY A 11 25.62 0.83 -22.24
CA GLY A 11 27.06 0.83 -22.45
C GLY A 11 27.75 -0.53 -22.18
N GLY A 12 27.04 -1.64 -22.34
CA GLY A 12 27.58 -3.00 -22.11
C GLY A 12 27.55 -3.48 -20.66
N SER A 13 27.05 -2.65 -19.73
CA SER A 13 26.88 -3.02 -18.31
C SER A 13 25.38 -3.09 -17.94
N ALA A 14 25.07 -3.81 -16.87
CA ALA A 14 23.73 -3.86 -16.32
C ALA A 14 23.21 -2.43 -16.06
N TYR A 15 21.97 -2.15 -16.52
CA TYR A 15 21.34 -0.87 -16.20
C TYR A 15 20.82 -0.88 -14.78
N GLU A 16 21.31 0.02 -13.96
CA GLU A 16 21.01 0.13 -12.53
C GLU A 16 20.70 1.58 -12.15
N ILE A 17 19.92 1.77 -11.12
CA ILE A 17 19.67 3.05 -10.46
C ILE A 17 19.91 2.91 -8.96
N SER A 18 20.42 3.95 -8.32
CA SER A 18 20.63 3.97 -6.89
C SER A 18 19.30 3.98 -6.13
N THR A 19 19.24 3.24 -5.02
CA THR A 19 18.09 3.20 -4.11
C THR A 19 18.54 3.51 -2.69
N PRO A 20 17.65 4.01 -1.81
CA PRO A 20 17.99 4.26 -0.41
C PRO A 20 17.94 3.02 0.47
N TYR A 21 17.48 1.88 -0.05
CA TYR A 21 17.20 0.68 0.73
C TYR A 21 18.46 -0.15 0.97
N LEU A 22 18.58 -0.68 2.19
CA LEU A 22 19.61 -1.63 2.57
C LEU A 22 19.18 -3.06 2.21
N GLU A 23 20.13 -3.97 2.05
CA GLU A 23 19.85 -5.39 1.77
C GLU A 23 18.90 -6.02 2.79
N ALA A 24 19.07 -5.71 4.08
CA ALA A 24 18.22 -6.22 5.15
C ALA A 24 16.76 -5.74 5.07
N GLU A 25 16.50 -4.63 4.37
CA GLU A 25 15.18 -4.00 4.23
C GLU A 25 14.38 -4.53 3.02
N LEU A 26 15.04 -5.23 2.09
CA LEU A 26 14.43 -5.64 0.82
C LEU A 26 13.20 -6.54 1.00
N THR A 27 13.18 -7.35 2.06
CA THR A 27 12.05 -8.24 2.37
C THR A 27 10.85 -7.53 3.01
N GLU A 28 11.02 -6.26 3.38
CA GLU A 28 9.97 -5.42 3.98
C GLU A 28 9.42 -4.37 3.00
N LEU A 29 9.91 -4.37 1.76
CA LEU A 29 9.42 -3.47 0.72
C LEU A 29 8.04 -3.92 0.24
N HIS A 30 7.10 -2.96 0.24
CA HIS A 30 5.80 -3.10 -0.39
C HIS A 30 5.71 -2.16 -1.58
N PHE A 31 5.13 -2.64 -2.67
CA PHE A 31 5.01 -1.82 -3.88
C PHE A 31 3.68 -2.07 -4.60
N ALA A 32 3.24 -1.04 -5.30
CA ALA A 32 2.08 -1.09 -6.18
C ALA A 32 2.41 -0.40 -7.50
N GLN A 33 2.11 -1.03 -8.61
CA GLN A 33 2.42 -0.53 -9.94
C GLN A 33 1.16 -0.28 -10.74
N SER A 34 1.17 0.82 -11.48
CA SER A 34 0.19 1.13 -12.51
C SER A 34 0.94 1.68 -13.73
N ALA A 35 0.79 1.00 -14.88
CA ALA A 35 1.53 1.31 -16.09
C ALA A 35 3.06 1.45 -15.85
N ASP A 36 3.65 2.57 -16.21
CA ASP A 36 5.09 2.86 -16.10
C ASP A 36 5.48 3.54 -14.76
N VAL A 37 4.58 3.51 -13.77
CA VAL A 37 4.82 4.08 -12.43
C VAL A 37 4.61 3.03 -11.35
N MET A 38 5.59 2.93 -10.44
CA MET A 38 5.51 2.08 -9.25
C MET A 38 5.77 2.93 -8.00
N TYR A 39 4.87 2.82 -7.02
CA TYR A 39 5.09 3.38 -5.69
C TYR A 39 5.66 2.31 -4.77
N ILE A 40 6.68 2.66 -4.01
CA ILE A 40 7.42 1.75 -3.11
C ILE A 40 7.38 2.31 -1.70
N CYS A 41 7.04 1.46 -0.74
CA CYS A 41 6.95 1.79 0.68
C CYS A 41 7.88 0.94 1.51
N HIS A 42 8.45 1.58 2.52
CA HIS A 42 9.14 0.97 3.65
C HIS A 42 8.96 1.86 4.88
N SER A 43 8.72 1.27 6.04
CA SER A 43 8.40 2.05 7.27
C SER A 43 9.50 3.00 7.74
N GLY A 44 10.74 2.78 7.35
CA GLY A 44 11.89 3.62 7.67
C GLY A 44 12.24 4.67 6.61
N HIS A 45 11.59 4.66 5.47
CA HIS A 45 11.90 5.55 4.34
C HIS A 45 10.65 6.24 3.81
N ALA A 46 10.81 7.52 3.41
CA ALA A 46 9.74 8.21 2.68
C ALA A 46 9.33 7.42 1.44
N PRO A 47 8.04 7.36 1.09
CA PRO A 47 7.58 6.68 -0.11
C PRO A 47 8.36 7.09 -1.34
N ARG A 48 8.65 6.15 -2.21
CA ARG A 48 9.36 6.38 -3.47
C ARG A 48 8.45 6.11 -4.66
N LYS A 49 8.70 6.87 -5.72
CA LYS A 49 8.05 6.73 -7.03
C LYS A 49 9.11 6.35 -8.04
N LEU A 50 9.00 5.15 -8.58
CA LEU A 50 9.80 4.68 -9.69
C LEU A 50 9.02 4.89 -10.98
N SER A 51 9.52 5.74 -11.86
CA SER A 51 8.91 6.04 -13.15
C SER A 51 9.80 5.56 -14.28
N ARG A 52 9.20 5.01 -15.32
CA ARG A 52 9.86 4.54 -16.53
C ARG A 52 9.43 5.36 -17.72
N THR A 53 10.39 5.89 -18.48
CA THR A 53 10.16 6.57 -19.76
C THR A 53 10.79 5.83 -20.93
N GLY A 54 11.63 4.83 -20.68
CA GLY A 54 12.28 3.99 -21.67
C GLY A 54 12.98 2.81 -21.01
N HIS A 55 13.55 1.88 -21.80
CA HIS A 55 14.20 0.70 -21.24
C HIS A 55 15.42 1.05 -20.37
N THR A 56 16.15 2.04 -20.75
CA THR A 56 17.32 2.57 -20.03
C THR A 56 17.06 3.98 -19.46
N SER A 57 15.80 4.30 -19.16
CA SER A 57 15.39 5.59 -18.62
C SER A 57 14.38 5.37 -17.49
N TRP A 58 14.90 5.29 -16.27
CA TRP A 58 14.15 5.11 -15.05
C TRP A 58 14.54 6.15 -14.03
N THR A 59 13.59 6.65 -13.29
CA THR A 59 13.81 7.65 -12.24
C THR A 59 13.16 7.19 -10.95
N LEU A 60 13.95 7.11 -9.86
CA LEU A 60 13.45 6.93 -8.51
C LEU A 60 13.42 8.26 -7.78
N SER A 61 12.24 8.76 -7.47
CA SER A 61 12.03 10.05 -6.81
C SER A 61 11.24 9.92 -5.52
N THR A 62 11.27 10.95 -4.68
CA THR A 62 10.32 11.13 -3.58
C THR A 62 9.17 11.95 -4.13
N PRO A 63 7.94 11.41 -4.21
CA PRO A 63 6.80 12.18 -4.69
C PRO A 63 6.44 13.30 -3.71
N THR A 64 5.88 14.38 -4.23
CA THR A 64 5.32 15.46 -3.42
C THR A 64 3.83 15.21 -3.28
N PHE A 65 3.41 14.86 -2.08
CA PHE A 65 2.00 14.64 -1.78
C PHE A 65 1.33 15.95 -1.31
N THR A 66 0.14 16.22 -1.85
CA THR A 66 -0.70 17.35 -1.44
C THR A 66 -1.54 16.94 -0.22
N TRP A 67 -1.61 17.82 0.78
CA TRP A 67 -2.36 17.65 2.02
C TRP A 67 -3.10 18.93 2.37
N ALA A 68 -4.25 18.84 3.05
CA ALA A 68 -4.96 20.02 3.61
C ALA A 68 -4.14 20.76 4.68
N GLY A 69 -3.09 20.15 5.19
CA GLY A 69 -2.21 20.68 6.22
C GLY A 69 -0.82 20.04 6.13
N SER A 70 -0.21 19.78 7.26
CA SER A 70 1.09 19.09 7.31
C SER A 70 0.94 17.61 6.98
N THR A 71 1.86 17.07 6.20
CA THR A 71 1.93 15.62 5.96
C THR A 71 2.07 14.85 7.26
N PRO A 72 1.30 13.76 7.47
CA PRO A 72 1.46 12.90 8.64
C PRO A 72 2.75 12.06 8.58
N TRP A 73 3.39 11.98 7.41
CA TRP A 73 4.57 11.13 7.16
C TRP A 73 5.85 11.94 7.27
N THR A 74 6.53 11.77 8.39
CA THR A 74 7.80 12.45 8.71
C THR A 74 8.78 11.45 9.30
N SER A 75 10.04 11.82 9.42
CA SER A 75 11.04 11.00 10.11
C SER A 75 10.67 10.71 11.58
N SER A 76 9.92 11.61 12.22
CA SER A 76 9.47 11.44 13.61
C SER A 76 8.22 10.58 13.73
N ASN A 77 7.27 10.72 12.78
CA ASN A 77 6.00 9.98 12.78
C ASN A 77 6.09 8.62 12.08
N GLY A 78 7.21 8.37 11.40
CA GLY A 78 7.40 7.22 10.51
C GLY A 78 6.68 7.37 9.18
N TYR A 79 6.93 6.43 8.30
CA TYR A 79 6.40 6.40 6.95
C TYR A 79 5.44 5.21 6.76
N PRO A 80 4.56 5.25 5.75
CA PRO A 80 3.64 4.15 5.51
C PRO A 80 4.39 2.85 5.16
N ARG A 81 3.87 1.74 5.69
CA ARG A 81 4.47 0.41 5.52
C ARG A 81 4.06 -0.26 4.24
N THR A 82 2.87 0.05 3.75
CA THR A 82 2.26 -0.65 2.61
C THR A 82 1.52 0.32 1.71
N VAL A 83 1.44 -0.06 0.45
CA VAL A 83 0.80 0.71 -0.62
C VAL A 83 -0.01 -0.23 -1.52
N SER A 84 -1.12 0.26 -2.05
CA SER A 84 -1.96 -0.48 -3.00
C SER A 84 -2.80 0.46 -3.84
N PHE A 85 -3.07 0.09 -5.10
CA PHE A 85 -4.13 0.72 -5.87
C PHE A 85 -5.45 0.00 -5.61
N TYR A 86 -6.51 0.77 -5.42
CA TYR A 86 -7.86 0.25 -5.32
C TYR A 86 -8.87 1.32 -5.74
N GLU A 87 -9.83 0.98 -6.61
CA GLU A 87 -10.88 1.90 -7.09
C GLU A 87 -10.38 3.29 -7.50
N GLN A 88 -9.41 3.33 -8.41
CA GLN A 88 -8.81 4.56 -8.94
C GLN A 88 -8.20 5.48 -7.87
N ARG A 89 -7.82 4.93 -6.73
CA ARG A 89 -7.11 5.62 -5.66
C ARG A 89 -5.81 4.90 -5.31
N LEU A 90 -4.84 5.66 -4.84
CA LEU A 90 -3.63 5.13 -4.24
C LEU A 90 -3.80 5.10 -2.73
N PHE A 91 -3.72 3.93 -2.14
CA PHE A 91 -3.82 3.73 -0.70
C PHE A 91 -2.45 3.49 -0.09
N PHE A 92 -2.19 4.18 1.01
CA PHE A 92 -1.08 3.93 1.92
C PHE A 92 -1.62 3.54 3.29
N ALA A 93 -0.87 2.76 4.07
CA ALA A 93 -1.32 2.42 5.41
C ALA A 93 -0.18 2.14 6.38
N GLY A 94 -0.48 2.42 7.65
CA GLY A 94 0.31 2.05 8.82
C GLY A 94 1.66 2.72 8.89
N SER A 95 1.81 3.72 9.76
CA SER A 95 3.12 4.27 10.13
C SER A 95 3.42 3.96 11.60
N SER A 96 4.57 4.39 12.09
CA SER A 96 4.94 4.16 13.49
C SER A 96 4.00 4.89 14.45
N THR A 97 3.64 6.15 14.16
CA THR A 97 2.72 6.93 14.98
C THR A 97 1.25 6.61 14.68
N TYR A 98 0.94 6.24 13.43
CA TYR A 98 -0.42 5.94 12.98
C TYR A 98 -0.54 4.50 12.49
N PRO A 99 -0.38 3.50 13.38
CA PRO A 99 -0.24 2.09 12.98
C PRO A 99 -1.51 1.48 12.38
N GLN A 100 -2.68 2.07 12.64
CA GLN A 100 -3.99 1.58 12.20
C GLN A 100 -4.64 2.47 11.15
N THR A 101 -3.96 3.50 10.67
CA THR A 101 -4.54 4.47 9.72
C THR A 101 -4.27 4.04 8.29
N ILE A 102 -5.29 4.23 7.47
CA ILE A 102 -5.32 4.05 6.03
C ILE A 102 -5.56 5.42 5.41
N TRP A 103 -4.75 5.81 4.45
CA TRP A 103 -4.87 7.02 3.66
C TRP A 103 -5.14 6.66 2.21
N GLY A 104 -6.23 7.15 1.65
CA GLY A 104 -6.57 7.00 0.24
C GLY A 104 -6.48 8.35 -0.47
N SER A 105 -5.85 8.39 -1.63
CA SER A 105 -5.76 9.59 -2.46
C SER A 105 -7.12 10.03 -2.99
N GLN A 106 -7.19 11.21 -3.58
CA GLN A 106 -8.30 11.58 -4.46
C GLN A 106 -8.42 10.59 -5.63
N THR A 107 -9.64 10.48 -6.17
CA THR A 107 -9.92 9.62 -7.31
C THR A 107 -9.14 10.10 -8.54
N ALA A 108 -8.38 9.20 -9.16
CA ALA A 108 -7.52 9.46 -10.32
C ALA A 108 -6.40 10.50 -10.11
N ASP A 109 -6.25 11.07 -8.92
CA ASP A 109 -5.12 11.93 -8.53
C ASP A 109 -4.35 11.28 -7.37
N TYR A 110 -3.39 10.43 -7.74
CA TYR A 110 -2.72 9.51 -6.82
C TYR A 110 -1.76 10.16 -5.83
N GLU A 111 -1.39 11.41 -6.03
CA GLU A 111 -0.48 12.15 -5.14
C GLU A 111 -1.21 13.23 -4.33
N ASN A 112 -2.54 13.32 -4.46
CA ASN A 112 -3.38 14.27 -3.73
C ASN A 112 -4.12 13.59 -2.58
N PHE A 113 -3.77 13.96 -1.35
CA PHE A 113 -4.35 13.49 -0.09
C PHE A 113 -5.07 14.63 0.66
N ASP A 114 -5.40 15.72 -0.03
CA ASP A 114 -6.25 16.77 0.54
C ASP A 114 -7.68 16.25 0.69
N GLN A 115 -8.18 16.27 1.93
CA GLN A 115 -9.52 15.78 2.28
C GLN A 115 -10.63 16.74 1.83
N GLY A 116 -10.27 17.97 1.46
CA GLY A 116 -11.21 18.96 0.95
C GLY A 116 -12.42 19.17 1.85
N THR A 117 -13.60 19.00 1.30
CA THR A 117 -14.90 19.20 1.97
C THR A 117 -15.65 17.88 2.23
N GLY A 118 -15.08 16.73 1.87
CA GLY A 118 -15.67 15.39 2.02
C GLY A 118 -16.53 14.95 0.84
N LEU A 119 -16.26 15.47 -0.36
CA LEU A 119 -16.91 15.02 -1.59
C LEU A 119 -16.50 13.57 -1.94
N ALA A 120 -17.27 12.93 -2.79
CA ALA A 120 -17.12 11.51 -3.11
C ALA A 120 -15.78 11.16 -3.78
N ASP A 121 -15.17 12.06 -4.51
CA ASP A 121 -13.91 11.92 -5.22
C ASP A 121 -12.70 12.41 -4.41
N GLU A 122 -12.92 13.10 -3.29
CA GLU A 122 -11.85 13.61 -2.42
C GLU A 122 -11.13 12.47 -1.67
N SER A 123 -9.96 12.80 -1.09
CA SER A 123 -9.16 11.84 -0.36
C SER A 123 -9.82 11.39 0.94
N MET A 124 -9.36 10.28 1.48
CA MET A 124 -9.90 9.73 2.72
C MET A 124 -8.79 9.34 3.69
N GLU A 125 -9.05 9.55 4.97
CA GLU A 125 -8.25 9.05 6.06
C GLU A 125 -9.15 8.26 7.01
N TYR A 126 -8.79 7.04 7.32
CA TYR A 126 -9.57 6.17 8.16
C TYR A 126 -8.70 5.38 9.13
N ALA A 127 -8.99 5.47 10.43
CA ALA A 127 -8.34 4.66 11.45
C ALA A 127 -9.21 3.43 11.78
N ILE A 128 -8.64 2.24 11.67
CA ILE A 128 -9.32 1.00 12.05
C ILE A 128 -9.56 1.01 13.57
N ALA A 129 -10.81 1.18 13.98
CA ALA A 129 -11.19 1.16 15.39
C ALA A 129 -11.24 -0.29 15.89
N THR A 130 -10.32 -0.65 16.78
CA THR A 130 -10.30 -1.96 17.45
C THR A 130 -9.94 -1.79 18.93
N ASN A 131 -10.29 -2.78 19.76
CA ASN A 131 -9.98 -2.76 21.19
C ASN A 131 -8.47 -2.91 21.50
N LYS A 132 -7.63 -3.15 20.49
CA LYS A 132 -6.18 -3.31 20.59
C LYS A 132 -5.50 -2.61 19.42
N VAL A 133 -4.31 -2.06 19.65
CA VAL A 133 -3.50 -1.51 18.56
C VAL A 133 -3.04 -2.65 17.65
N ASN A 134 -3.57 -2.67 16.45
CA ASN A 134 -3.30 -3.67 15.44
C ASN A 134 -2.54 -3.02 14.28
N VAL A 135 -1.22 -3.11 14.30
CA VAL A 135 -0.38 -2.54 13.23
C VAL A 135 -0.78 -3.14 11.89
N ILE A 136 -1.12 -2.28 10.93
CA ILE A 136 -1.35 -2.69 9.54
C ILE A 136 -0.02 -3.21 8.97
N ARG A 137 -0.09 -4.37 8.32
CA ARG A 137 1.05 -5.07 7.74
C ARG A 137 1.06 -5.00 6.22
N TRP A 138 -0.10 -5.17 5.60
CA TRP A 138 -0.27 -5.14 4.16
C TRP A 138 -1.68 -4.73 3.76
N LEU A 139 -1.79 -4.25 2.53
CA LEU A 139 -3.03 -4.01 1.81
C LEU A 139 -3.09 -4.96 0.61
N GLN A 140 -4.25 -5.55 0.35
CA GLN A 140 -4.50 -6.39 -0.81
C GLN A 140 -5.80 -5.99 -1.49
N PRO A 141 -5.75 -5.45 -2.71
CA PRO A 141 -6.94 -5.16 -3.47
C PRO A 141 -7.54 -6.47 -3.99
N SER A 142 -8.85 -6.60 -3.87
CA SER A 142 -9.65 -7.67 -4.42
C SER A 142 -11.04 -7.12 -4.76
N ARG A 143 -12.12 -7.86 -4.52
CA ARG A 143 -13.48 -7.31 -4.57
C ARG A 143 -13.68 -6.13 -3.61
N ASP A 144 -13.07 -6.23 -2.44
CA ASP A 144 -12.92 -5.15 -1.47
C ASP A 144 -11.42 -4.97 -1.18
N LEU A 145 -11.02 -3.88 -0.53
CA LEU A 145 -9.66 -3.72 -0.05
C LEU A 145 -9.49 -4.51 1.25
N ILE A 146 -8.65 -5.54 1.22
CA ILE A 146 -8.35 -6.35 2.39
C ILE A 146 -7.13 -5.81 3.09
N VAL A 147 -7.21 -5.70 4.41
CA VAL A 147 -6.19 -5.16 5.28
C VAL A 147 -5.73 -6.22 6.25
N GLY A 148 -4.49 -6.63 6.14
CA GLY A 148 -3.86 -7.53 7.11
C GLY A 148 -3.21 -6.74 8.24
N THR A 149 -3.58 -7.09 9.48
CA THR A 149 -3.01 -6.48 10.68
C THR A 149 -2.37 -7.53 11.59
N GLY A 150 -1.60 -7.09 12.57
CA GLY A 150 -1.02 -8.00 13.56
C GLY A 150 -2.05 -8.73 14.43
N GLY A 151 -3.30 -8.30 14.48
CA GLY A 151 -4.36 -8.88 15.33
C GLY A 151 -5.53 -9.47 14.57
N GLY A 152 -5.60 -9.33 13.27
CA GLY A 152 -6.66 -9.87 12.43
C GLY A 152 -6.68 -9.27 11.03
N GLU A 153 -7.55 -9.78 10.20
CA GLU A 153 -7.76 -9.34 8.84
C GLU A 153 -9.09 -8.59 8.75
N PHE A 154 -9.08 -7.45 8.07
CA PHE A 154 -10.21 -6.54 7.94
C PHE A 154 -10.56 -6.35 6.46
N LYS A 155 -11.81 -6.11 6.22
CA LYS A 155 -12.34 -5.68 4.95
C LYS A 155 -12.66 -4.19 5.04
N VAL A 156 -12.07 -3.40 4.14
CA VAL A 156 -12.48 -2.03 3.86
C VAL A 156 -13.35 -2.08 2.61
N GLY A 157 -14.61 -1.85 2.81
CA GLY A 157 -15.63 -1.96 1.78
C GLY A 157 -16.58 -0.77 1.83
N ARG A 158 -17.68 -0.94 1.13
CA ARG A 158 -18.74 0.04 0.95
C ARG A 158 -20.09 -0.67 0.77
N PRO A 159 -21.21 0.04 0.79
CA PRO A 159 -22.50 -0.52 0.40
C PRO A 159 -22.45 -1.12 -1.01
N GLN A 160 -23.20 -2.18 -1.22
CA GLN A 160 -23.22 -2.88 -2.50
C GLN A 160 -23.74 -1.97 -3.62
N GLY A 161 -23.02 -1.91 -4.72
CA GLY A 161 -23.38 -1.12 -5.89
C GLY A 161 -22.95 0.35 -5.84
N GLU A 162 -22.29 0.78 -4.77
CA GLU A 162 -21.76 2.14 -4.64
C GLU A 162 -20.23 2.18 -4.84
N PRO A 163 -19.65 3.28 -5.31
CA PRO A 163 -18.20 3.48 -5.27
C PRO A 163 -17.75 3.74 -3.84
N LEU A 164 -16.48 3.46 -3.55
CA LEU A 164 -15.88 3.80 -2.25
C LEU A 164 -15.66 5.32 -2.16
N THR A 165 -16.26 5.94 -1.14
CA THR A 165 -16.17 7.39 -0.88
C THR A 165 -15.76 7.66 0.56
N PRO A 166 -15.29 8.87 0.89
CA PRO A 166 -14.91 9.22 2.26
C PRO A 166 -16.04 9.03 3.29
N SER A 167 -17.31 9.15 2.85
CA SER A 167 -18.49 9.08 3.73
C SER A 167 -19.11 7.70 3.87
N ASN A 168 -18.77 6.71 3.00
CA ASN A 168 -19.41 5.39 3.02
C ASN A 168 -18.45 4.23 3.34
N VAL A 169 -17.23 4.53 3.81
CA VAL A 169 -16.25 3.52 4.22
C VAL A 169 -16.79 2.64 5.33
N MET A 170 -16.81 1.33 5.09
CA MET A 170 -17.20 0.32 6.06
C MET A 170 -16.01 -0.60 6.35
N VAL A 171 -15.55 -0.60 7.61
CA VAL A 171 -14.46 -1.49 8.03
C VAL A 171 -15.00 -2.58 8.91
N THR A 172 -14.85 -3.83 8.47
CA THR A 172 -15.33 -5.01 9.20
C THR A 172 -14.22 -6.02 9.40
N GLN A 173 -14.06 -6.49 10.63
CA GLN A 173 -13.15 -7.58 10.93
C GLN A 173 -13.70 -8.88 10.37
N GLN A 174 -12.87 -9.61 9.63
CA GLN A 174 -13.25 -10.86 8.99
C GLN A 174 -12.65 -12.07 9.73
N THR A 175 -11.41 -11.96 10.16
CA THR A 175 -10.73 -13.02 10.88
C THR A 175 -9.87 -12.45 12.02
N THR A 176 -9.40 -13.33 12.91
CA THR A 176 -8.58 -12.99 14.09
C THR A 176 -7.21 -13.67 14.05
N TYR A 177 -6.76 -14.13 12.87
CA TYR A 177 -5.51 -14.88 12.76
C TYR A 177 -4.28 -13.98 12.96
N GLY A 178 -4.35 -12.76 12.49
CA GLY A 178 -3.23 -11.82 12.41
C GLY A 178 -2.22 -12.20 11.35
N SER A 179 -1.72 -11.18 10.68
CA SER A 179 -0.85 -11.28 9.52
C SER A 179 0.60 -10.95 9.84
N TRP A 180 1.53 -11.57 9.10
CA TRP A 180 2.93 -11.20 9.02
C TRP A 180 3.14 -10.09 7.98
N THR A 181 4.35 -9.55 7.90
CA THR A 181 4.69 -8.41 7.03
C THR A 181 4.80 -8.77 5.55
N ILE A 182 4.98 -10.03 5.21
CA ILE A 182 5.10 -10.48 3.82
C ILE A 182 3.81 -10.16 3.08
N PRO A 183 3.88 -9.51 1.90
CA PRO A 183 2.71 -9.25 1.06
C PRO A 183 1.96 -10.55 0.75
N PRO A 184 0.63 -10.54 0.81
CA PRO A 184 -0.18 -11.69 0.45
C PRO A 184 -0.16 -11.93 -1.07
N ILE A 185 -0.56 -13.13 -1.47
CA ILE A 185 -0.72 -13.50 -2.88
C ILE A 185 -2.19 -13.80 -3.13
N GLN A 186 -2.73 -13.23 -4.19
CA GLN A 186 -4.09 -13.56 -4.64
C GLN A 186 -4.03 -14.67 -5.70
N ILE A 187 -4.84 -15.71 -5.48
CA ILE A 187 -5.01 -16.82 -6.42
C ILE A 187 -6.52 -16.98 -6.64
N GLY A 188 -7.01 -16.56 -7.79
CA GLY A 188 -8.46 -16.53 -8.06
C GLY A 188 -9.20 -15.66 -7.03
N ASN A 189 -10.14 -16.25 -6.32
CA ASN A 189 -10.93 -15.59 -5.27
C ASN A 189 -10.32 -15.70 -3.87
N ALA A 190 -9.18 -16.37 -3.73
CA ALA A 190 -8.51 -16.60 -2.46
C ALA A 190 -7.30 -15.67 -2.31
N ILE A 191 -7.10 -15.15 -1.12
CA ILE A 191 -5.92 -14.41 -0.72
C ILE A 191 -5.16 -15.27 0.28
N LEU A 192 -3.93 -15.66 -0.08
CA LEU A 192 -3.04 -16.43 0.76
C LEU A 192 -2.09 -15.50 1.49
N PHE A 193 -2.01 -15.61 2.82
CA PHE A 193 -1.14 -14.79 3.64
C PHE A 193 -0.44 -15.57 4.75
N ALA A 194 0.74 -15.12 5.13
CA ALA A 194 1.47 -15.69 6.26
C ALA A 194 0.88 -15.20 7.58
N GLN A 195 0.50 -16.14 8.45
CA GLN A 195 0.01 -15.82 9.79
C GLN A 195 1.12 -15.15 10.64
N ARG A 196 0.74 -14.28 11.58
CA ARG A 196 1.66 -13.55 12.48
C ARG A 196 2.74 -14.43 13.12
N ALA A 197 2.42 -15.67 13.47
CA ALA A 197 3.38 -16.60 14.09
C ALA A 197 4.39 -17.21 13.10
N ARG A 198 4.34 -16.87 11.81
CA ARG A 198 5.25 -17.34 10.72
C ARG A 198 5.27 -18.85 10.47
N ARG A 199 4.33 -19.60 11.01
CA ARG A 199 4.30 -21.07 10.95
C ARG A 199 3.18 -21.62 10.10
N LYS A 200 2.24 -20.76 9.66
CA LYS A 200 1.06 -21.16 8.91
C LYS A 200 0.80 -20.19 7.78
N LEU A 201 0.48 -20.75 6.63
CA LEU A 201 -0.18 -20.03 5.55
C LEU A 201 -1.69 -20.12 5.78
N ARG A 202 -2.37 -18.99 5.62
CA ARG A 202 -3.82 -18.89 5.77
C ARG A 202 -4.44 -18.45 4.45
N GLU A 203 -5.65 -18.88 4.27
CA GLU A 203 -6.50 -18.46 3.17
C GLU A 203 -7.59 -17.52 3.69
N PHE A 204 -7.80 -16.45 2.96
CA PHE A 204 -8.96 -15.59 3.06
C PHE A 204 -9.70 -15.71 1.73
N SER A 205 -10.92 -16.24 1.75
CA SER A 205 -11.76 -16.37 0.56
C SER A 205 -13.12 -15.71 0.79
N TYR A 206 -13.66 -15.12 -0.27
CA TYR A 206 -15.04 -14.64 -0.28
C TYR A 206 -15.99 -15.83 -0.46
N GLN A 207 -16.96 -15.93 0.41
CA GLN A 207 -18.09 -16.83 0.27
C GLN A 207 -19.28 -16.12 -0.39
#